data_c58a3b76079817778b924f3c433c60d7
#
_entry.id   c58a3b76079817778b924f3c433c60d7
#
_cell.length_a   1.000
_cell.length_b   1.000
_cell.length_c   1.000
_cell.angle_alpha   90.00
_cell.angle_beta   90.00
_cell.angle_gamma   90.00
#
_symmetry.space_group_name_H-M   'P 1'
#
loop_
_entity.id
_entity.type
_entity.pdbx_description
1 polymer ?
#
loop_
_entity_poly.entity_id
_entity_poly.type
_entity_poly.pdbx_seq_one_letter_code
_entity_poly.pdbx_strand_id
1 'polypeptide(L)'
;MEPLVPTEEMMVSGAILAITFVGIFTEHVHGFERAKFAMLGAGMMMLAGQYYGFYSPVLAIRAVDWNVVLLLGCMMAIVAIILPTGGFEAIAAWLTRISGGRQFLLMALLGTAVTVISLMLDNVTTVVIFGPLIVLIAQSLEVSPIPYLMAAALLSDTGGVATLVGDPPNLMIGSAAHIDFNTFFIHMGGVVLTAWIAILAALRWLCRRDLAKPSHGAVGEGRLVFKDRKLWYQSLLVLAVMVVLFMLHHSLGWEPWMVAAFGLTMLLFISRRIAVDQAMQDVEIPLLIFFISLFIVVGGVEHSHFLEFIGQFILPFIESDLMTATVVLMWAAAILSAMIDNIPFTAAMIPILVGLEQQGVNVTPLWWGLAVGVGMGGNGTHIGSTANVFIVTLSERLAKERGDPSLAITPAVWFKTGTPAMLATLIASSIVFVLFFEFFSAPIH
;
A
#
# COMPACT_ATOMS: atom_id res chain seq x y z
N MET A 1 7.55 8.02 36.31
CA MET A 1 6.44 7.04 36.46
C MET A 1 7.01 5.77 37.03
N GLU A 2 6.31 5.08 37.93
CA GLU A 2 6.71 3.74 38.35
C GLU A 2 6.61 2.80 37.12
N PRO A 3 7.58 1.88 36.95
CA PRO A 3 7.55 0.97 35.81
C PRO A 3 6.33 0.06 35.89
N LEU A 4 5.57 -0.02 34.80
CA LEU A 4 4.43 -0.92 34.68
C LEU A 4 4.92 -2.37 34.82
N VAL A 5 4.28 -3.11 35.75
CA VAL A 5 4.56 -4.53 35.95
C VAL A 5 3.58 -5.34 35.06
N PRO A 6 4.05 -6.32 34.30
CA PRO A 6 3.18 -7.08 33.42
C PRO A 6 2.13 -7.86 34.22
N THR A 7 0.86 -7.68 33.85
CA THR A 7 -0.26 -8.48 34.41
C THR A 7 -0.50 -9.75 33.59
N GLU A 8 -1.29 -10.71 34.11
CA GLU A 8 -1.65 -11.91 33.36
C GLU A 8 -2.41 -11.57 32.07
N GLU A 9 -3.27 -10.58 32.10
CA GLU A 9 -4.04 -10.09 30.94
C GLU A 9 -3.12 -9.54 29.84
N MET A 10 -2.13 -8.73 30.22
CA MET A 10 -1.10 -8.22 29.30
C MET A 10 -0.31 -9.38 28.67
N MET A 11 0.12 -10.34 29.46
CA MET A 11 0.92 -11.46 28.94
C MET A 11 0.13 -12.35 28.00
N VAL A 12 -1.14 -12.63 28.32
CA VAL A 12 -2.02 -13.46 27.47
C VAL A 12 -2.34 -12.75 26.16
N SER A 13 -2.72 -11.47 26.23
CA SER A 13 -3.02 -10.69 25.01
C SER A 13 -1.79 -10.53 24.12
N GLY A 14 -0.62 -10.24 24.72
CA GLY A 14 0.65 -10.16 24.01
C GLY A 14 1.07 -11.49 23.38
N ALA A 15 0.84 -12.62 24.05
CA ALA A 15 1.13 -13.95 23.50
C ALA A 15 0.19 -14.27 22.31
N ILE A 16 -1.09 -13.94 22.40
CA ILE A 16 -2.05 -14.12 21.30
C ILE A 16 -1.64 -13.25 20.10
N LEU A 17 -1.27 -11.98 20.34
CA LEU A 17 -0.75 -11.09 19.32
C LEU A 17 0.47 -11.72 18.64
N ALA A 18 1.48 -12.11 19.41
CA ALA A 18 2.73 -12.69 18.90
C ALA A 18 2.47 -13.96 18.07
N ILE A 19 1.64 -14.88 18.54
CA ILE A 19 1.30 -16.11 17.80
C ILE A 19 0.56 -15.79 16.51
N THR A 20 -0.39 -14.85 16.56
CA THR A 20 -1.15 -14.41 15.38
C THR A 20 -0.21 -13.83 14.33
N PHE A 21 0.69 -12.92 14.74
CA PHE A 21 1.63 -12.29 13.81
C PHE A 21 2.69 -13.27 13.28
N VAL A 22 3.22 -14.16 14.12
CA VAL A 22 4.12 -15.24 13.65
C VAL A 22 3.43 -16.08 12.58
N GLY A 23 2.16 -16.46 12.80
CA GLY A 23 1.37 -17.19 11.81
C GLY A 23 1.20 -16.38 10.50
N ILE A 24 0.85 -15.10 10.58
CA ILE A 24 0.70 -14.24 9.41
C ILE A 24 2.03 -14.11 8.66
N PHE A 25 3.13 -13.84 9.36
CA PHE A 25 4.44 -13.61 8.75
C PHE A 25 5.08 -14.85 8.15
N THR A 26 4.68 -16.03 8.60
CA THR A 26 5.18 -17.31 8.07
C THR A 26 4.25 -17.96 7.03
N GLU A 27 3.30 -17.21 6.47
CA GLU A 27 2.37 -17.67 5.44
C GLU A 27 3.04 -18.46 4.31
N HIS A 28 4.15 -17.95 3.80
CA HIS A 28 4.92 -18.58 2.72
C HIS A 28 5.65 -19.88 3.14
N VAL A 29 5.79 -20.14 4.45
CA VAL A 29 6.43 -21.36 4.96
C VAL A 29 5.43 -22.49 5.13
N HIS A 30 4.25 -22.20 5.66
CA HIS A 30 3.21 -23.21 5.97
C HIS A 30 2.07 -23.24 4.93
N GLY A 31 1.95 -22.23 4.04
CA GLY A 31 0.96 -22.17 2.97
C GLY A 31 -0.49 -21.89 3.42
N PHE A 32 -0.71 -21.49 4.68
CA PHE A 32 -2.01 -21.03 5.13
C PHE A 32 -2.15 -19.54 4.90
N GLU A 33 -3.27 -19.11 4.32
CA GLU A 33 -3.58 -17.70 4.09
C GLU A 33 -3.56 -16.89 5.41
N ARG A 34 -2.97 -15.71 5.38
CA ARG A 34 -2.87 -14.76 6.51
C ARG A 34 -4.21 -14.47 7.19
N ALA A 35 -5.31 -14.43 6.42
CA ALA A 35 -6.65 -14.21 6.96
C ALA A 35 -7.06 -15.28 7.97
N LYS A 36 -6.64 -16.54 7.78
CA LYS A 36 -6.95 -17.65 8.70
C LYS A 36 -6.31 -17.44 10.08
N PHE A 37 -5.06 -16.99 10.11
CA PHE A 37 -4.37 -16.69 11.37
C PHE A 37 -4.95 -15.47 12.06
N ALA A 38 -5.30 -14.42 11.31
CA ALA A 38 -5.97 -13.24 11.85
C ALA A 38 -7.33 -13.62 12.48
N MET A 39 -8.14 -14.44 11.79
CA MET A 39 -9.43 -14.95 12.32
C MET A 39 -9.26 -15.81 13.56
N LEU A 40 -8.25 -16.70 13.57
CA LEU A 40 -7.94 -17.53 14.73
C LEU A 40 -7.52 -16.63 15.91
N GLY A 41 -6.63 -15.68 15.68
CA GLY A 41 -6.17 -14.72 16.67
C GLY A 41 -7.32 -13.88 17.25
N ALA A 42 -8.22 -13.39 16.40
CA ALA A 42 -9.42 -12.67 16.83
C ALA A 42 -10.33 -13.53 17.71
N GLY A 43 -10.57 -14.79 17.32
CA GLY A 43 -11.33 -15.73 18.13
C GLY A 43 -10.68 -16.02 19.49
N MET A 44 -9.36 -16.25 19.51
CA MET A 44 -8.61 -16.45 20.75
C MET A 44 -8.62 -15.20 21.64
N MET A 45 -8.45 -14.02 21.06
CA MET A 45 -8.48 -12.75 21.78
C MET A 45 -9.85 -12.50 22.43
N MET A 46 -10.93 -12.78 21.69
CA MET A 46 -12.29 -12.69 22.21
C MET A 46 -12.54 -13.63 23.39
N LEU A 47 -12.11 -14.89 23.29
CA LEU A 47 -12.27 -15.88 24.35
C LEU A 47 -11.46 -15.51 25.60
N ALA A 48 -10.18 -15.16 25.41
CA ALA A 48 -9.30 -14.74 26.50
C ALA A 48 -9.81 -13.46 27.15
N GLY A 49 -10.19 -12.45 26.34
CA GLY A 49 -10.70 -11.18 26.82
C GLY A 49 -11.96 -11.31 27.66
N GLN A 50 -12.88 -12.20 27.27
CA GLN A 50 -14.07 -12.50 28.08
C GLN A 50 -13.73 -13.26 29.36
N TYR A 51 -12.80 -14.21 29.30
CA TYR A 51 -12.40 -15.01 30.45
C TYR A 51 -11.72 -14.14 31.53
N TYR A 52 -10.82 -13.27 31.13
CA TYR A 52 -10.10 -12.34 32.03
C TYR A 52 -10.85 -11.04 32.28
N GLY A 53 -11.92 -10.74 31.53
CA GLY A 53 -12.77 -9.57 31.73
C GLY A 53 -12.27 -8.27 31.11
N PHE A 54 -11.15 -8.27 30.36
CA PHE A 54 -10.60 -7.05 29.75
C PHE A 54 -11.19 -6.73 28.36
N TYR A 55 -11.84 -7.69 27.69
CA TYR A 55 -12.36 -7.48 26.32
C TYR A 55 -13.73 -8.12 26.14
N SER A 56 -14.67 -7.41 25.52
CA SER A 56 -16.04 -7.88 25.30
C SER A 56 -16.41 -7.85 23.81
N PRO A 57 -17.46 -8.59 23.36
CA PRO A 57 -17.94 -8.52 21.98
C PRO A 57 -18.29 -7.11 21.51
N VAL A 58 -18.80 -6.27 22.38
CA VAL A 58 -19.14 -4.88 22.06
C VAL A 58 -17.87 -4.06 21.81
N LEU A 59 -16.83 -4.25 22.61
CA LEU A 59 -15.54 -3.62 22.42
C LEU A 59 -14.87 -4.10 21.14
N ALA A 60 -14.97 -5.40 20.83
CA ALA A 60 -14.43 -5.96 19.60
C ALA A 60 -15.06 -5.35 18.33
N ILE A 61 -16.38 -5.14 18.32
CA ILE A 61 -17.05 -4.49 17.19
C ILE A 61 -16.63 -3.02 17.07
N ARG A 62 -16.42 -2.33 18.20
CA ARG A 62 -15.96 -0.95 18.22
C ARG A 62 -14.48 -0.79 17.85
N ALA A 63 -13.66 -1.80 18.09
CA ALA A 63 -12.26 -1.81 17.72
C ALA A 63 -12.05 -1.91 16.18
N VAL A 64 -13.05 -2.42 15.45
CA VAL A 64 -12.97 -2.47 13.98
C VAL A 64 -13.06 -1.07 13.41
N ASP A 65 -12.02 -0.67 12.70
CA ASP A 65 -12.03 0.56 11.92
C ASP A 65 -12.85 0.37 10.64
N TRP A 66 -14.13 0.72 10.75
CA TRP A 66 -15.08 0.62 9.64
C TRP A 66 -14.77 1.60 8.51
N ASN A 67 -14.04 2.68 8.79
CA ASN A 67 -13.60 3.62 7.76
C ASN A 67 -12.65 2.91 6.79
N VAL A 68 -11.67 2.17 7.30
CA VAL A 68 -10.74 1.37 6.50
C VAL A 68 -11.47 0.28 5.72
N VAL A 69 -12.30 -0.53 6.39
CA VAL A 69 -12.97 -1.69 5.77
C VAL A 69 -13.93 -1.27 4.65
N LEU A 70 -14.78 -0.27 4.91
CA LEU A 70 -15.78 0.19 3.95
C LEU A 70 -15.16 0.95 2.79
N LEU A 71 -14.12 1.78 3.05
CA LEU A 71 -13.44 2.49 1.97
C LEU A 71 -12.78 1.51 1.01
N LEU A 72 -12.03 0.54 1.52
CA LEU A 72 -11.38 -0.48 0.69
C LEU A 72 -12.41 -1.27 -0.12
N GLY A 73 -13.47 -1.76 0.51
CA GLY A 73 -14.53 -2.50 -0.19
C GLY A 73 -15.18 -1.70 -1.32
N CYS A 74 -15.48 -0.43 -1.08
CA CYS A 74 -16.06 0.46 -2.10
C CYS A 74 -15.08 0.74 -3.25
N MET A 75 -13.79 1.00 -2.92
CA MET A 75 -12.78 1.24 -3.94
C MET A 75 -12.54 0.03 -4.82
N MET A 76 -12.44 -1.19 -4.24
CA MET A 76 -12.34 -2.43 -5.01
C MET A 76 -13.53 -2.62 -5.96
N ALA A 77 -14.76 -2.35 -5.50
CA ALA A 77 -15.94 -2.45 -6.34
C ALA A 77 -15.93 -1.42 -7.48
N ILE A 78 -15.49 -0.18 -7.23
CA ILE A 78 -15.33 0.85 -8.27
C ILE A 78 -14.33 0.38 -9.33
N VAL A 79 -13.19 -0.17 -8.90
CA VAL A 79 -12.15 -0.68 -9.81
C VAL A 79 -12.67 -1.84 -10.65
N ALA A 80 -13.39 -2.78 -10.05
CA ALA A 80 -14.01 -3.91 -10.75
C ALA A 80 -14.94 -3.44 -11.91
N ILE A 81 -15.61 -2.29 -11.73
CA ILE A 81 -16.44 -1.68 -12.77
C ILE A 81 -15.60 -1.04 -13.87
N ILE A 82 -14.49 -0.38 -13.52
CA ILE A 82 -13.67 0.38 -14.46
C ILE A 82 -12.79 -0.56 -15.30
N LEU A 83 -12.26 -1.61 -14.71
CA LEU A 83 -11.28 -2.50 -15.31
C LEU A 83 -11.72 -3.07 -16.69
N PRO A 84 -12.95 -3.59 -16.87
CA PRO A 84 -13.37 -4.16 -18.14
C PRO A 84 -13.56 -3.15 -19.28
N THR A 85 -13.47 -1.84 -19.03
CA THR A 85 -13.78 -0.79 -20.02
C THR A 85 -12.77 -0.67 -21.16
N GLY A 86 -11.53 -1.16 -20.96
CA GLY A 86 -10.43 -1.02 -21.92
C GLY A 86 -9.74 0.36 -21.87
N GLY A 87 -10.05 1.19 -20.89
CA GLY A 87 -9.49 2.53 -20.79
C GLY A 87 -8.02 2.55 -20.40
N PHE A 88 -7.59 1.66 -19.52
CA PHE A 88 -6.19 1.53 -19.13
C PHE A 88 -5.32 1.02 -20.28
N GLU A 89 -5.85 0.09 -21.10
CA GLU A 89 -5.24 -0.37 -22.35
C GLU A 89 -5.03 0.80 -23.32
N ALA A 90 -6.02 1.69 -23.41
CA ALA A 90 -5.93 2.88 -24.26
C ALA A 90 -4.85 3.85 -23.77
N ILE A 91 -4.74 4.07 -22.45
CA ILE A 91 -3.67 4.89 -21.86
C ILE A 91 -2.30 4.27 -22.16
N ALA A 92 -2.11 2.99 -21.90
CA ALA A 92 -0.85 2.30 -22.13
C ALA A 92 -0.41 2.36 -23.61
N ALA A 93 -1.33 2.13 -24.55
CA ALA A 93 -1.08 2.25 -25.98
C ALA A 93 -0.75 3.68 -26.41
N TRP A 94 -1.40 4.69 -25.84
CA TRP A 94 -1.12 6.10 -26.10
C TRP A 94 0.30 6.50 -25.62
N LEU A 95 0.68 6.07 -24.39
CA LEU A 95 2.02 6.30 -23.84
C LEU A 95 3.11 5.62 -24.68
N THR A 96 2.85 4.40 -25.16
CA THR A 96 3.76 3.68 -26.05
C THR A 96 3.98 4.46 -27.35
N ARG A 97 2.93 5.03 -27.92
CA ARG A 97 3.05 5.86 -29.13
C ARG A 97 3.87 7.13 -28.87
N ILE A 98 3.63 7.83 -27.76
CA ILE A 98 4.39 9.04 -27.38
C ILE A 98 5.87 8.73 -27.15
N SER A 99 6.19 7.54 -26.65
CA SER A 99 7.59 7.17 -26.40
C SER A 99 8.44 7.10 -27.66
N GLY A 100 7.79 6.92 -28.84
CA GLY A 100 8.47 6.81 -30.13
C GLY A 100 9.50 5.68 -30.19
N GLY A 101 9.33 4.61 -29.41
CA GLY A 101 10.26 3.49 -29.30
C GLY A 101 11.50 3.74 -28.42
N ARG A 102 11.58 4.89 -27.76
CA ARG A 102 12.67 5.20 -26.80
C ARG A 102 12.41 4.44 -25.50
N GLN A 103 13.16 3.39 -25.22
CA GLN A 103 12.89 2.45 -24.13
C GLN A 103 12.86 3.11 -22.76
N PHE A 104 13.82 3.98 -22.43
CA PHE A 104 13.81 4.70 -21.15
C PHE A 104 12.60 5.63 -21.02
N LEU A 105 12.25 6.35 -22.11
CA LEU A 105 11.07 7.22 -22.09
C LEU A 105 9.78 6.41 -21.90
N LEU A 106 9.66 5.25 -22.56
CA LEU A 106 8.55 4.33 -22.38
C LEU A 106 8.45 3.84 -20.93
N MET A 107 9.57 3.40 -20.34
CA MET A 107 9.63 2.97 -18.94
C MET A 107 9.20 4.10 -18.00
N ALA A 108 9.72 5.31 -18.21
CA ALA A 108 9.38 6.46 -17.40
C ALA A 108 7.90 6.86 -17.54
N LEU A 109 7.35 6.84 -18.75
CA LEU A 109 5.95 7.18 -18.99
C LEU A 109 5.00 6.13 -18.39
N LEU A 110 5.25 4.83 -18.61
CA LEU A 110 4.45 3.77 -18.02
C LEU A 110 4.56 3.77 -16.50
N GLY A 111 5.77 3.90 -15.96
CA GLY A 111 5.99 3.99 -14.52
C GLY A 111 5.33 5.22 -13.88
N THR A 112 5.36 6.38 -14.57
CA THR A 112 4.65 7.58 -14.09
C THR A 112 3.13 7.38 -14.13
N ALA A 113 2.59 6.75 -15.18
CA ALA A 113 1.17 6.42 -15.24
C ALA A 113 0.77 5.47 -14.10
N VAL A 114 1.58 4.46 -13.82
CA VAL A 114 1.39 3.56 -12.68
C VAL A 114 1.40 4.35 -11.38
N THR A 115 2.39 5.23 -11.16
CA THR A 115 2.45 6.09 -9.95
C THR A 115 1.19 6.95 -9.80
N VAL A 116 0.76 7.65 -10.87
CA VAL A 116 -0.41 8.53 -10.82
C VAL A 116 -1.70 7.74 -10.57
N ILE A 117 -1.85 6.57 -11.15
CA ILE A 117 -3.02 5.72 -10.95
C ILE A 117 -3.01 5.15 -9.53
N SER A 118 -1.85 4.78 -9.00
CA SER A 118 -1.68 4.28 -7.64
C SER A 118 -1.95 5.33 -6.55
N LEU A 119 -2.07 6.61 -6.90
CA LEU A 119 -2.57 7.63 -5.96
C LEU A 119 -4.04 7.42 -5.57
N MET A 120 -4.82 6.80 -6.46
CA MET A 120 -6.27 6.67 -6.32
C MET A 120 -6.74 5.22 -6.25
N LEU A 121 -6.01 4.34 -6.90
CA LEU A 121 -6.21 2.90 -6.84
C LEU A 121 -5.06 2.31 -6.02
N ASP A 122 -5.34 1.22 -5.30
CA ASP A 122 -4.27 0.56 -4.55
C ASP A 122 -3.14 0.03 -5.47
N ASN A 123 -1.98 -0.15 -4.90
CA ASN A 123 -0.77 -0.58 -5.60
C ASN A 123 -0.93 -1.96 -6.28
N VAL A 124 -1.63 -2.90 -5.64
CA VAL A 124 -1.86 -4.25 -6.17
C VAL A 124 -2.74 -4.20 -7.42
N THR A 125 -3.89 -3.55 -7.30
CA THR A 125 -4.81 -3.35 -8.44
C THR A 125 -4.10 -2.68 -9.61
N THR A 126 -3.27 -1.67 -9.34
CA THR A 126 -2.53 -0.95 -10.39
C THR A 126 -1.58 -1.89 -11.15
N VAL A 127 -0.84 -2.75 -10.48
CA VAL A 127 0.07 -3.68 -11.18
C VAL A 127 -0.66 -4.84 -11.84
N VAL A 128 -1.79 -5.28 -11.30
CA VAL A 128 -2.66 -6.28 -11.95
C VAL A 128 -3.16 -5.77 -13.31
N ILE A 129 -3.43 -4.48 -13.42
CA ILE A 129 -3.85 -3.83 -14.67
C ILE A 129 -2.64 -3.68 -15.62
N PHE A 130 -1.59 -3.02 -15.14
CA PHE A 130 -0.47 -2.63 -16.00
C PHE A 130 0.51 -3.75 -16.31
N GLY A 131 0.68 -4.74 -15.46
CA GLY A 131 1.60 -5.85 -15.66
C GLY A 131 1.37 -6.60 -16.98
N PRO A 132 0.17 -7.14 -17.25
CA PRO A 132 -0.14 -7.79 -18.52
C PRO A 132 -0.01 -6.85 -19.72
N LEU A 133 -0.38 -5.59 -19.59
CA LEU A 133 -0.26 -4.59 -20.66
C LEU A 133 1.21 -4.31 -20.99
N ILE A 134 2.06 -4.20 -19.99
CA ILE A 134 3.51 -4.06 -20.15
C ILE A 134 4.10 -5.25 -20.90
N VAL A 135 3.68 -6.48 -20.56
CA VAL A 135 4.14 -7.69 -21.26
C VAL A 135 3.74 -7.63 -22.73
N LEU A 136 2.49 -7.28 -23.05
CA LEU A 136 2.02 -7.15 -24.43
C LEU A 136 2.79 -6.06 -25.20
N ILE A 137 3.03 -4.91 -24.60
CA ILE A 137 3.79 -3.81 -25.20
C ILE A 137 5.23 -4.24 -25.45
N ALA A 138 5.89 -4.85 -24.48
CA ALA A 138 7.27 -5.31 -24.61
C ALA A 138 7.41 -6.38 -25.70
N GLN A 139 6.44 -7.28 -25.84
CA GLN A 139 6.37 -8.26 -26.90
C GLN A 139 6.21 -7.60 -28.28
N SER A 140 5.33 -6.61 -28.41
CA SER A 140 5.10 -5.89 -29.68
C SER A 140 6.32 -5.08 -30.14
N LEU A 141 7.13 -4.63 -29.19
CA LEU A 141 8.36 -3.88 -29.44
C LEU A 141 9.62 -4.78 -29.53
N GLU A 142 9.46 -6.08 -29.32
CA GLU A 142 10.56 -7.07 -29.28
C GLU A 142 11.65 -6.71 -28.26
N VAL A 143 11.24 -6.22 -27.08
CA VAL A 143 12.14 -5.83 -25.99
C VAL A 143 11.88 -6.68 -24.73
N SER A 144 12.86 -6.71 -23.80
CA SER A 144 12.67 -7.36 -22.50
C SER A 144 11.61 -6.65 -21.68
N PRO A 145 10.59 -7.34 -21.12
CA PRO A 145 9.60 -6.75 -20.24
C PRO A 145 10.16 -6.41 -18.85
N ILE A 146 11.27 -7.00 -18.42
CA ILE A 146 11.80 -6.93 -17.06
C ILE A 146 11.96 -5.50 -16.53
N PRO A 147 12.64 -4.57 -17.24
CA PRO A 147 12.80 -3.19 -16.73
C PRO A 147 11.48 -2.47 -16.51
N TYR A 148 10.49 -2.72 -17.36
CA TYR A 148 9.16 -2.08 -17.30
C TYR A 148 8.31 -2.69 -16.19
N LEU A 149 8.37 -4.01 -16.00
CA LEU A 149 7.70 -4.71 -14.90
C LEU A 149 8.27 -4.30 -13.56
N MET A 150 9.62 -4.22 -13.44
CA MET A 150 10.27 -3.69 -12.24
C MET A 150 9.88 -2.24 -11.96
N ALA A 151 9.82 -1.40 -12.99
CA ALA A 151 9.36 -0.02 -12.85
C ALA A 151 7.90 0.05 -12.37
N ALA A 152 7.02 -0.79 -12.91
CA ALA A 152 5.62 -0.82 -12.48
C ALA A 152 5.48 -1.26 -11.03
N ALA A 153 6.17 -2.31 -10.59
CA ALA A 153 6.15 -2.77 -9.20
C ALA A 153 6.64 -1.67 -8.23
N LEU A 154 7.86 -1.17 -8.45
CA LEU A 154 8.50 -0.19 -7.56
C LEU A 154 7.76 1.15 -7.52
N LEU A 155 7.21 1.59 -8.65
CA LEU A 155 6.53 2.88 -8.77
C LEU A 155 5.05 2.81 -8.36
N SER A 156 4.41 1.64 -8.35
CA SER A 156 3.07 1.48 -7.75
C SER A 156 3.13 1.60 -6.24
N ASP A 157 4.04 0.88 -5.58
CA ASP A 157 4.23 0.98 -4.14
C ASP A 157 4.59 2.41 -3.72
N THR A 158 5.56 3.02 -4.44
CA THR A 158 5.97 4.41 -4.16
C THR A 158 4.84 5.41 -4.37
N GLY A 159 4.05 5.26 -5.43
CA GLY A 159 2.90 6.12 -5.71
C GLY A 159 1.83 6.03 -4.64
N GLY A 160 1.53 4.81 -4.20
CA GLY A 160 0.55 4.55 -3.15
C GLY A 160 0.80 5.30 -1.85
N VAL A 161 2.08 5.57 -1.51
CA VAL A 161 2.45 6.30 -0.27
C VAL A 161 1.96 7.75 -0.24
N ALA A 162 1.62 8.35 -1.39
CA ALA A 162 1.28 9.78 -1.42
C ALA A 162 -0.11 10.11 -0.87
N THR A 163 -1.04 9.15 -0.85
CA THR A 163 -2.44 9.40 -0.44
C THR A 163 -2.93 8.35 0.55
N LEU A 164 -4.00 8.66 1.25
CA LEU A 164 -4.67 7.70 2.14
C LEU A 164 -5.23 6.49 1.39
N VAL A 165 -5.68 6.68 0.16
CA VAL A 165 -6.38 5.66 -0.63
C VAL A 165 -5.41 4.78 -1.42
N GLY A 166 -4.21 5.28 -1.70
CA GLY A 166 -3.24 4.61 -2.57
C GLY A 166 -2.61 3.34 -2.00
N ASP A 167 -2.60 3.19 -0.67
CA ASP A 167 -2.09 1.99 0.00
C ASP A 167 -2.85 1.75 1.30
N PRO A 168 -3.33 0.52 1.60
CA PRO A 168 -4.05 0.22 2.85
C PRO A 168 -3.34 0.63 4.14
N PRO A 169 -2.01 0.47 4.30
CA PRO A 169 -1.28 1.01 5.45
C PRO A 169 -1.51 2.50 5.72
N ASN A 170 -1.53 3.31 4.67
CA ASN A 170 -1.73 4.76 4.80
C ASN A 170 -3.11 5.08 5.34
N LEU A 171 -4.13 4.36 4.86
CA LEU A 171 -5.49 4.51 5.36
C LEU A 171 -5.59 4.15 6.84
N MET A 172 -4.92 3.08 7.26
CA MET A 172 -4.85 2.68 8.68
C MET A 172 -4.16 3.75 9.53
N ILE A 173 -3.02 4.27 9.06
CA ILE A 173 -2.27 5.34 9.73
C ILE A 173 -3.13 6.62 9.81
N GLY A 174 -3.71 7.03 8.69
CA GLY A 174 -4.54 8.22 8.63
C GLY A 174 -5.77 8.14 9.53
N SER A 175 -6.42 6.98 9.59
CA SER A 175 -7.55 6.75 10.50
C SER A 175 -7.11 6.77 11.96
N ALA A 176 -6.05 6.06 12.32
CA ALA A 176 -5.55 5.98 13.69
C ALA A 176 -5.02 7.33 14.22
N ALA A 177 -4.36 8.11 13.37
CA ALA A 177 -3.79 9.41 13.69
C ALA A 177 -4.77 10.57 13.41
N HIS A 178 -6.01 10.28 12.99
CA HIS A 178 -7.02 11.28 12.61
C HIS A 178 -6.55 12.29 11.55
N ILE A 179 -5.71 11.82 10.60
CA ILE A 179 -5.13 12.65 9.53
C ILE A 179 -6.12 12.68 8.36
N ASP A 180 -6.52 13.88 7.95
CA ASP A 180 -7.36 14.06 6.77
C ASP A 180 -6.58 13.88 5.46
N PHE A 181 -7.32 13.68 4.35
CA PHE A 181 -6.75 13.41 3.03
C PHE A 181 -5.79 14.51 2.54
N ASN A 182 -6.14 15.79 2.75
CA ASN A 182 -5.32 16.91 2.27
C ASN A 182 -4.01 17.00 3.06
N THR A 183 -4.10 16.91 4.38
CA THR A 183 -2.93 16.93 5.27
C THR A 183 -1.99 15.77 4.93
N PHE A 184 -2.54 14.56 4.71
CA PHE A 184 -1.73 13.42 4.30
C PHE A 184 -1.04 13.65 2.95
N PHE A 185 -1.78 14.12 1.94
CA PHE A 185 -1.24 14.38 0.61
C PHE A 185 -0.18 15.50 0.61
N ILE A 186 -0.39 16.58 1.38
CA ILE A 186 0.57 17.68 1.48
C ILE A 186 1.89 17.21 2.09
N HIS A 187 1.85 16.38 3.13
CA HIS A 187 3.06 15.87 3.79
C HIS A 187 3.76 14.80 2.94
N MET A 188 3.01 13.87 2.36
CA MET A 188 3.58 12.74 1.64
C MET A 188 3.89 13.03 0.17
N GLY A 189 3.16 13.93 -0.48
CA GLY A 189 3.32 14.23 -1.90
C GLY A 189 4.72 14.68 -2.28
N GLY A 190 5.34 15.55 -1.47
CA GLY A 190 6.73 15.99 -1.68
C GLY A 190 7.75 14.87 -1.51
N VAL A 191 7.55 14.00 -0.52
CA VAL A 191 8.40 12.82 -0.26
C VAL A 191 8.30 11.84 -1.43
N VAL A 192 7.08 11.54 -1.88
CA VAL A 192 6.83 10.64 -3.02
C VAL A 192 7.39 11.19 -4.33
N LEU A 193 7.30 12.50 -4.56
CA LEU A 193 7.92 13.11 -5.75
C LEU A 193 9.44 12.91 -5.76
N THR A 194 10.11 13.08 -4.64
CA THR A 194 11.56 12.85 -4.54
C THR A 194 11.90 11.37 -4.68
N ALA A 195 11.12 10.48 -4.09
CA ALA A 195 11.25 9.05 -4.23
C ALA A 195 11.03 8.58 -5.68
N TRP A 196 10.02 9.11 -6.36
CA TRP A 196 9.76 8.85 -7.77
C TRP A 196 10.96 9.23 -8.66
N ILE A 197 11.56 10.40 -8.44
CA ILE A 197 12.78 10.83 -9.16
C ILE A 197 13.93 9.86 -8.86
N ALA A 198 14.11 9.48 -7.58
CA ALA A 198 15.17 8.57 -7.16
C ALA A 198 15.04 7.18 -7.82
N ILE A 199 13.82 6.62 -7.89
CA ILE A 199 13.57 5.35 -8.57
C ILE A 199 13.86 5.44 -10.06
N LEU A 200 13.36 6.46 -10.75
CA LEU A 200 13.61 6.61 -12.19
C LEU A 200 15.11 6.77 -12.49
N ALA A 201 15.84 7.50 -11.65
CA ALA A 201 17.28 7.65 -11.77
C ALA A 201 18.00 6.31 -11.51
N ALA A 202 17.60 5.59 -10.44
CA ALA A 202 18.15 4.27 -10.11
C ALA A 202 17.90 3.26 -11.24
N LEU A 203 16.66 3.16 -11.74
CA LEU A 203 16.31 2.25 -12.82
C LEU A 203 17.03 2.60 -14.14
N ARG A 204 17.17 3.89 -14.45
CA ARG A 204 17.97 4.32 -15.61
C ARG A 204 19.39 3.82 -15.55
N TRP A 205 20.01 3.84 -14.36
CA TRP A 205 21.38 3.37 -14.17
C TRP A 205 21.49 1.86 -14.10
N LEU A 206 20.61 1.20 -13.35
CA LEU A 206 20.61 -0.25 -13.12
C LEU A 206 20.22 -1.03 -14.39
N CYS A 207 19.20 -0.57 -15.13
CA CYS A 207 18.69 -1.21 -16.34
C CYS A 207 19.31 -0.66 -17.64
N ARG A 208 20.37 0.17 -17.55
CA ARG A 208 20.96 0.90 -18.69
C ARG A 208 21.32 0.00 -19.87
N ARG A 209 21.74 -1.26 -19.63
CA ARG A 209 22.13 -2.20 -20.68
C ARG A 209 20.91 -2.69 -21.48
N ASP A 210 19.81 -2.97 -20.81
CA ASP A 210 18.57 -3.42 -21.44
C ASP A 210 17.85 -2.27 -22.14
N LEU A 211 17.83 -1.09 -21.52
CA LEU A 211 17.22 0.12 -22.07
C LEU A 211 18.00 0.74 -23.25
N ALA A 212 19.25 0.32 -23.49
CA ALA A 212 20.05 0.78 -24.63
C ALA A 212 19.84 -0.07 -25.89
N LYS A 213 19.20 -1.25 -25.78
CA LYS A 213 18.93 -2.11 -26.92
C LYS A 213 17.91 -1.45 -27.85
N PRO A 214 18.09 -1.50 -29.18
CA PRO A 214 17.08 -0.94 -30.09
C PRO A 214 15.79 -1.73 -30.03
N SER A 215 14.65 -1.07 -30.15
CA SER A 215 13.36 -1.72 -30.40
C SER A 215 13.26 -2.04 -31.89
N HIS A 216 12.96 -3.29 -32.23
CA HIS A 216 12.81 -3.72 -33.63
C HIS A 216 11.34 -3.86 -34.03
N GLY A 217 10.42 -3.87 -33.07
CA GLY A 217 8.98 -3.99 -33.31
C GLY A 217 8.33 -2.69 -33.80
N ALA A 218 7.18 -2.82 -34.40
CA ALA A 218 6.38 -1.66 -34.82
C ALA A 218 5.83 -0.94 -33.57
N VAL A 219 6.10 0.37 -33.45
CA VAL A 219 5.45 1.22 -32.44
C VAL A 219 3.95 1.22 -32.76
N GLY A 220 3.28 0.27 -32.18
CA GLY A 220 1.86 0.04 -32.05
C GLY A 220 0.91 0.66 -33.07
N GLU A 221 0.52 -0.09 -34.09
CA GLU A 221 -0.83 -0.01 -34.66
C GLU A 221 -1.87 -0.73 -33.77
N GLY A 222 -1.59 -0.94 -32.48
CA GLY A 222 -2.58 -1.42 -31.52
C GLY A 222 -3.72 -0.43 -31.52
N ARG A 223 -4.84 -0.77 -32.20
CA ARG A 223 -6.08 0.00 -32.11
C ARG A 223 -6.38 0.20 -30.63
N LEU A 224 -6.52 1.47 -30.23
CA LEU A 224 -7.08 1.87 -28.94
C LEU A 224 -8.45 1.22 -28.82
N VAL A 225 -8.54 0.03 -28.23
CA VAL A 225 -9.78 -0.73 -28.18
C VAL A 225 -10.43 -0.45 -26.83
N PHE A 226 -11.17 0.65 -26.76
CA PHE A 226 -12.16 0.80 -25.72
C PHE A 226 -13.25 -0.27 -25.92
N LYS A 227 -13.45 -1.12 -24.93
CA LYS A 227 -14.55 -2.08 -24.91
C LYS A 227 -15.87 -1.38 -24.57
N ASP A 228 -15.84 -0.45 -23.60
CA ASP A 228 -16.94 0.45 -23.26
C ASP A 228 -16.43 1.86 -22.98
N ARG A 229 -16.36 2.66 -24.04
CA ARG A 229 -15.91 4.05 -23.96
C ARG A 229 -16.83 4.93 -23.11
N LYS A 230 -18.14 4.66 -23.12
CA LYS A 230 -19.11 5.44 -22.35
C LYS A 230 -18.91 5.22 -20.86
N LEU A 231 -18.81 3.95 -20.45
CA LEU A 231 -18.58 3.58 -19.06
C LEU A 231 -17.24 4.12 -18.57
N TRP A 232 -16.19 4.08 -19.39
CA TRP A 232 -14.89 4.66 -19.07
C TRP A 232 -15.00 6.15 -18.70
N TYR A 233 -15.62 6.98 -19.54
CA TYR A 233 -15.76 8.41 -19.23
C TYR A 233 -16.69 8.67 -18.04
N GLN A 234 -17.72 7.87 -17.84
CA GLN A 234 -18.55 7.93 -16.65
C GLN A 234 -17.76 7.62 -15.38
N SER A 235 -16.90 6.60 -15.42
CA SER A 235 -16.03 6.23 -14.31
C SER A 235 -15.01 7.32 -14.01
N LEU A 236 -14.37 7.90 -15.03
CA LEU A 236 -13.45 9.03 -14.86
C LEU A 236 -14.14 10.26 -14.24
N LEU A 237 -15.39 10.54 -14.65
CA LEU A 237 -16.17 11.63 -14.04
C LEU A 237 -16.42 11.35 -12.56
N VAL A 238 -16.82 10.12 -12.22
CA VAL A 238 -17.05 9.74 -10.81
C VAL A 238 -15.75 9.83 -10.01
N LEU A 239 -14.63 9.32 -10.53
CA LEU A 239 -13.34 9.46 -9.86
C LEU A 239 -12.94 10.92 -9.66
N ALA A 240 -13.14 11.78 -10.65
CA ALA A 240 -12.88 13.22 -10.52
C ALA A 240 -13.74 13.86 -9.43
N VAL A 241 -15.03 13.52 -9.36
CA VAL A 241 -15.93 13.97 -8.29
C VAL A 241 -15.45 13.46 -6.94
N MET A 242 -15.03 12.19 -6.85
CA MET A 242 -14.50 11.62 -5.60
C MET A 242 -13.23 12.33 -5.14
N VAL A 243 -12.30 12.68 -6.06
CA VAL A 243 -11.11 13.46 -5.71
C VAL A 243 -11.50 14.79 -5.07
N VAL A 244 -12.44 15.52 -5.67
CA VAL A 244 -12.93 16.79 -5.11
C VAL A 244 -13.58 16.57 -3.75
N LEU A 245 -14.38 15.52 -3.60
CA LEU A 245 -15.01 15.19 -2.32
C LEU A 245 -13.99 14.75 -1.26
N PHE A 246 -12.94 14.00 -1.63
CA PHE A 246 -11.83 13.70 -0.72
C PHE A 246 -11.08 14.95 -0.28
N MET A 247 -10.94 15.97 -1.13
CA MET A 247 -10.36 17.26 -0.73
C MET A 247 -11.28 18.05 0.21
N LEU A 248 -12.59 17.87 0.09
CA LEU A 248 -13.58 18.63 0.86
C LEU A 248 -14.16 17.86 2.06
N HIS A 249 -13.83 16.56 2.23
CA HIS A 249 -14.50 15.68 3.20
C HIS A 249 -14.42 16.22 4.64
N HIS A 250 -13.28 16.75 5.04
CA HIS A 250 -13.10 17.34 6.37
C HIS A 250 -14.04 18.53 6.59
N SER A 251 -14.14 19.45 5.63
CA SER A 251 -15.03 20.61 5.71
C SER A 251 -16.52 20.26 5.65
N LEU A 252 -16.84 19.09 5.07
CA LEU A 252 -18.21 18.54 4.99
C LEU A 252 -18.56 17.71 6.24
N GLY A 253 -17.61 17.42 7.11
CA GLY A 253 -17.78 16.50 8.24
C GLY A 253 -18.02 15.06 7.78
N TRP A 254 -17.47 14.67 6.61
CA TRP A 254 -17.59 13.34 6.05
C TRP A 254 -16.33 12.52 6.35
N GLU A 255 -16.54 11.24 6.63
CA GLU A 255 -15.48 10.26 6.69
C GLU A 255 -15.07 9.80 5.27
N PRO A 256 -13.80 9.42 5.02
CA PRO A 256 -13.34 8.97 3.71
C PRO A 256 -14.18 7.85 3.08
N TRP A 257 -14.66 6.88 3.88
CA TRP A 257 -15.52 5.81 3.38
C TRP A 257 -16.84 6.31 2.81
N MET A 258 -17.40 7.42 3.33
CA MET A 258 -18.64 8.01 2.79
C MET A 258 -18.44 8.54 1.38
N VAL A 259 -17.27 9.12 1.08
CA VAL A 259 -16.91 9.56 -0.25
C VAL A 259 -16.84 8.38 -1.22
N ALA A 260 -16.18 7.29 -0.82
CA ALA A 260 -16.07 6.09 -1.65
C ALA A 260 -17.42 5.41 -1.87
N ALA A 261 -18.24 5.29 -0.83
CA ALA A 261 -19.60 4.72 -0.93
C ALA A 261 -20.51 5.57 -1.82
N PHE A 262 -20.42 6.90 -1.72
CA PHE A 262 -21.14 7.82 -2.62
C PHE A 262 -20.68 7.66 -4.06
N GLY A 263 -19.35 7.59 -4.30
CA GLY A 263 -18.78 7.36 -5.63
C GLY A 263 -19.23 6.05 -6.24
N LEU A 264 -19.20 4.95 -5.48
CA LEU A 264 -19.70 3.64 -5.93
C LEU A 264 -21.18 3.71 -6.29
N THR A 265 -22.01 4.29 -5.40
CA THR A 265 -23.43 4.45 -5.63
C THR A 265 -23.70 5.27 -6.90
N MET A 266 -23.02 6.42 -7.04
CA MET A 266 -23.13 7.28 -8.22
C MET A 266 -22.77 6.51 -9.51
N LEU A 267 -21.68 5.72 -9.48
CA LEU A 267 -21.24 4.93 -10.64
C LEU A 267 -22.27 3.85 -11.02
N LEU A 268 -22.81 3.12 -10.05
CA LEU A 268 -23.84 2.11 -10.26
C LEU A 268 -25.13 2.72 -10.86
N PHE A 269 -25.57 3.88 -10.36
CA PHE A 269 -26.75 4.56 -10.90
C PHE A 269 -26.55 5.11 -12.31
N ILE A 270 -25.38 5.70 -12.61
CA ILE A 270 -25.08 6.26 -13.93
C ILE A 270 -24.88 5.15 -14.97
N SER A 271 -24.27 4.03 -14.58
CA SER A 271 -23.96 2.93 -15.50
C SER A 271 -25.18 2.12 -15.93
N ARG A 272 -26.27 2.11 -15.15
CA ARG A 272 -27.58 1.44 -15.36
C ARG A 272 -27.53 -0.04 -15.82
N ARG A 273 -26.40 -0.51 -16.34
CA ARG A 273 -26.22 -1.87 -16.91
C ARG A 273 -25.49 -2.81 -16.00
N ILE A 274 -24.84 -2.29 -14.97
CA ILE A 274 -24.03 -3.07 -14.07
C ILE A 274 -24.87 -3.44 -12.86
N ALA A 275 -25.04 -4.74 -12.65
CA ALA A 275 -25.68 -5.24 -11.44
C ALA A 275 -24.75 -5.08 -10.24
N VAL A 276 -25.32 -4.87 -9.06
CA VAL A 276 -24.53 -4.76 -7.80
C VAL A 276 -23.69 -6.02 -7.58
N ASP A 277 -24.28 -7.20 -7.83
CA ASP A 277 -23.57 -8.48 -7.69
C ASP A 277 -22.33 -8.54 -8.60
N GLN A 278 -22.41 -8.02 -9.81
CA GLN A 278 -21.27 -7.98 -10.72
C GLN A 278 -20.15 -7.05 -10.22
N ALA A 279 -20.51 -5.91 -9.64
CA ALA A 279 -19.53 -5.00 -9.05
C ALA A 279 -18.85 -5.58 -7.80
N MET A 280 -19.55 -6.48 -7.08
CA MET A 280 -19.03 -7.11 -5.87
C MET A 280 -18.21 -8.39 -6.13
N GLN A 281 -18.26 -8.97 -7.34
CA GLN A 281 -17.59 -10.24 -7.66
C GLN A 281 -16.08 -10.20 -7.48
N ASP A 282 -15.46 -9.07 -7.81
CA ASP A 282 -14.01 -8.89 -7.77
C ASP A 282 -13.54 -8.20 -6.47
N VAL A 283 -14.43 -7.99 -5.49
CA VAL A 283 -14.07 -7.49 -4.18
C VAL A 283 -13.38 -8.59 -3.39
N GLU A 284 -12.18 -8.34 -2.91
CA GLU A 284 -11.39 -9.29 -2.13
C GLU A 284 -11.93 -9.44 -0.69
N ILE A 285 -13.03 -10.16 -0.54
CA ILE A 285 -13.65 -10.43 0.78
C ILE A 285 -12.65 -10.99 1.81
N PRO A 286 -11.73 -11.93 1.45
CA PRO A 286 -10.73 -12.41 2.41
C PRO A 286 -9.84 -11.29 2.98
N LEU A 287 -9.52 -10.26 2.19
CA LEU A 287 -8.75 -9.11 2.65
C LEU A 287 -9.55 -8.27 3.65
N LEU A 288 -10.84 -8.04 3.39
CA LEU A 288 -11.70 -7.31 4.33
C LEU A 288 -11.87 -8.05 5.65
N ILE A 289 -12.05 -9.38 5.60
CA ILE A 289 -12.10 -10.23 6.80
C ILE A 289 -10.78 -10.20 7.57
N PHE A 290 -9.65 -10.20 6.85
CA PHE A 290 -8.34 -10.07 7.45
C PHE A 290 -8.23 -8.76 8.27
N PHE A 291 -8.64 -7.62 7.71
CA PHE A 291 -8.63 -6.33 8.41
C PHE A 291 -9.53 -6.33 9.64
N ILE A 292 -10.78 -6.80 9.51
CA ILE A 292 -11.72 -6.90 10.63
C ILE A 292 -11.10 -7.72 11.77
N SER A 293 -10.55 -8.89 11.43
CA SER A 293 -9.94 -9.78 12.42
C SER A 293 -8.72 -9.16 13.09
N LEU A 294 -7.90 -8.46 12.32
CA LEU A 294 -6.71 -7.79 12.81
C LEU A 294 -7.05 -6.67 13.79
N PHE A 295 -8.04 -5.84 13.47
CA PHE A 295 -8.54 -4.80 14.39
C PHE A 295 -9.09 -5.38 15.69
N ILE A 296 -9.76 -6.54 15.64
CA ILE A 296 -10.22 -7.23 16.86
C ILE A 296 -9.05 -7.67 17.72
N VAL A 297 -7.98 -8.24 17.13
CA VAL A 297 -6.78 -8.65 17.89
C VAL A 297 -6.12 -7.43 18.52
N VAL A 298 -5.89 -6.38 17.74
CA VAL A 298 -5.24 -5.15 18.19
C VAL A 298 -6.04 -4.46 19.29
N GLY A 299 -7.36 -4.34 19.13
CA GLY A 299 -8.24 -3.76 20.17
C GLY A 299 -8.22 -4.55 21.48
N GLY A 300 -8.08 -5.88 21.43
CA GLY A 300 -7.89 -6.68 22.64
C GLY A 300 -6.57 -6.39 23.34
N VAL A 301 -5.49 -6.21 22.56
CA VAL A 301 -4.16 -5.85 23.10
C VAL A 301 -4.18 -4.46 23.74
N GLU A 302 -4.88 -3.49 23.12
CA GLU A 302 -5.06 -2.15 23.65
C GLU A 302 -5.80 -2.18 25.00
N HIS A 303 -6.94 -2.86 25.07
CA HIS A 303 -7.74 -2.97 26.30
C HIS A 303 -7.06 -3.75 27.43
N SER A 304 -6.04 -4.56 27.13
CA SER A 304 -5.22 -5.23 28.14
C SER A 304 -4.08 -4.36 28.68
N HIS A 305 -3.87 -3.14 28.16
CA HIS A 305 -2.76 -2.23 28.48
C HIS A 305 -1.36 -2.79 28.17
N PHE A 306 -1.27 -3.83 27.34
CA PHE A 306 0.03 -4.42 26.95
C PHE A 306 0.87 -3.44 26.14
N LEU A 307 0.24 -2.56 25.36
CA LEU A 307 0.93 -1.57 24.53
C LEU A 307 1.60 -0.48 25.37
N GLU A 308 0.97 -0.06 26.44
CA GLU A 308 1.55 0.88 27.41
C GLU A 308 2.78 0.26 28.09
N PHE A 309 2.71 -1.06 28.39
CA PHE A 309 3.85 -1.80 28.92
C PHE A 309 5.02 -1.85 27.91
N ILE A 310 4.78 -2.03 26.61
CA ILE A 310 5.83 -1.99 25.58
C ILE A 310 6.34 -0.56 25.40
N GLY A 311 5.43 0.43 25.37
CA GLY A 311 5.74 1.84 25.16
C GLY A 311 6.79 2.38 26.15
N GLN A 312 6.76 1.96 27.43
CA GLN A 312 7.73 2.41 28.42
C GLN A 312 9.19 2.11 28.07
N PHE A 313 9.47 1.09 27.27
CA PHE A 313 10.83 0.75 26.83
C PHE A 313 11.30 1.58 25.65
N ILE A 314 10.36 2.09 24.85
CA ILE A 314 10.64 2.86 23.62
C ILE A 314 10.71 4.36 23.95
N LEU A 315 9.92 4.81 24.93
CA LEU A 315 9.77 6.22 25.33
C LEU A 315 11.12 6.95 25.58
N PRO A 316 12.09 6.41 26.36
CA PRO A 316 13.35 7.13 26.62
C PRO A 316 14.17 7.40 25.36
N PHE A 317 14.06 6.52 24.35
CA PHE A 317 14.76 6.69 23.08
C PHE A 317 14.13 7.81 22.24
N ILE A 318 12.80 7.90 22.21
CA ILE A 318 12.09 8.93 21.45
C ILE A 318 12.27 10.30 22.10
N GLU A 319 12.19 10.40 23.41
CA GLU A 319 12.39 11.66 24.16
C GLU A 319 13.81 12.21 24.03
N SER A 320 14.80 11.38 23.79
CA SER A 320 16.19 11.83 23.66
C SER A 320 16.45 12.63 22.39
N ASP A 321 15.90 12.21 21.24
CA ASP A 321 16.00 12.87 19.93
C ASP A 321 14.89 12.38 19.00
N LEU A 322 13.82 13.14 18.89
CA LEU A 322 12.66 12.81 18.10
C LEU A 322 12.96 12.69 16.59
N MET A 323 13.87 13.54 16.07
CA MET A 323 14.27 13.47 14.66
C MET A 323 15.00 12.17 14.37
N THR A 324 15.99 11.81 15.17
CA THR A 324 16.72 10.55 15.04
C THR A 324 15.78 9.36 15.22
N ALA A 325 14.87 9.40 16.21
CA ALA A 325 13.88 8.35 16.43
C ALA A 325 12.96 8.15 15.21
N THR A 326 12.53 9.24 14.56
CA THR A 326 11.72 9.19 13.34
C THR A 326 12.46 8.52 12.18
N VAL A 327 13.71 8.92 11.93
CA VAL A 327 14.52 8.34 10.85
C VAL A 327 14.82 6.86 11.14
N VAL A 328 15.15 6.52 12.39
CA VAL A 328 15.39 5.12 12.79
C VAL A 328 14.12 4.29 12.62
N LEU A 329 12.95 4.80 13.02
CA LEU A 329 11.67 4.12 12.80
C LEU A 329 11.39 3.92 11.31
N MET A 330 11.61 4.94 10.47
CA MET A 330 11.45 4.85 9.01
C MET A 330 12.31 3.72 8.42
N TRP A 331 13.60 3.64 8.79
CA TRP A 331 14.49 2.60 8.30
C TRP A 331 14.17 1.21 8.87
N ALA A 332 13.85 1.12 10.15
CA ALA A 332 13.42 -0.13 10.78
C ALA A 332 12.13 -0.64 10.14
N ALA A 333 11.15 0.24 9.95
CA ALA A 333 9.90 -0.07 9.27
C ALA A 333 10.15 -0.55 7.84
N ALA A 334 11.05 0.08 7.09
CA ALA A 334 11.38 -0.31 5.73
C ALA A 334 12.08 -1.67 5.66
N ILE A 335 13.02 -1.95 6.56
CA ILE A 335 13.71 -3.25 6.59
C ILE A 335 12.74 -4.37 6.95
N LEU A 336 11.89 -4.15 7.94
CA LEU A 336 10.91 -5.15 8.37
C LEU A 336 9.81 -5.34 7.32
N SER A 337 9.30 -4.26 6.72
CA SER A 337 8.33 -4.31 5.63
C SER A 337 8.88 -4.97 4.37
N ALA A 338 10.18 -4.89 4.10
CA ALA A 338 10.81 -5.64 3.03
C ALA A 338 10.77 -7.17 3.22
N MET A 339 10.65 -7.61 4.48
CA MET A 339 10.62 -9.04 4.84
C MET A 339 9.22 -9.55 5.10
N ILE A 340 8.30 -8.66 5.45
CA ILE A 340 6.95 -8.93 5.91
C ILE A 340 6.01 -8.00 5.13
N ASP A 341 4.81 -8.47 4.78
CA ASP A 341 3.81 -7.63 4.10
C ASP A 341 3.54 -6.32 4.88
N ASN A 342 3.34 -5.23 4.15
CA ASN A 342 3.14 -3.87 4.68
C ASN A 342 2.01 -3.78 5.70
N ILE A 343 0.88 -4.44 5.43
CA ILE A 343 -0.36 -4.31 6.21
C ILE A 343 -0.20 -4.85 7.64
N PRO A 344 0.24 -6.11 7.86
CA PRO A 344 0.39 -6.63 9.22
C PRO A 344 1.39 -5.83 10.06
N PHE A 345 2.48 -5.38 9.43
CA PHE A 345 3.49 -4.60 10.15
C PHE A 345 2.92 -3.25 10.62
N THR A 346 2.19 -2.55 9.74
CA THR A 346 1.53 -1.29 10.09
C THR A 346 0.55 -1.47 11.23
N ALA A 347 -0.28 -2.52 11.17
CA ALA A 347 -1.23 -2.83 12.22
C ALA A 347 -0.58 -3.11 13.58
N ALA A 348 0.62 -3.69 13.59
CA ALA A 348 1.38 -3.90 14.83
C ALA A 348 1.95 -2.59 15.39
N MET A 349 2.33 -1.65 14.51
CA MET A 349 2.98 -0.40 14.94
C MET A 349 2.00 0.68 15.38
N ILE A 350 0.82 0.75 14.79
CA ILE A 350 -0.21 1.76 15.11
C ILE A 350 -0.51 1.82 16.62
N PRO A 351 -0.84 0.71 17.29
CA PRO A 351 -1.16 0.77 18.72
C PRO A 351 0.01 1.24 19.58
N ILE A 352 1.24 0.95 19.18
CA ILE A 352 2.44 1.40 19.88
C ILE A 352 2.53 2.93 19.80
N LEU A 353 2.30 3.51 18.64
CA LEU A 353 2.34 4.95 18.45
C LEU A 353 1.17 5.64 19.19
N VAL A 354 -0.03 5.07 19.13
CA VAL A 354 -1.20 5.57 19.91
C VAL A 354 -0.90 5.54 21.40
N GLY A 355 -0.31 4.46 21.91
CA GLY A 355 0.07 4.35 23.31
C GLY A 355 1.12 5.39 23.73
N LEU A 356 2.06 5.75 22.86
CA LEU A 356 3.02 6.82 23.10
C LEU A 356 2.35 8.20 23.09
N GLU A 357 1.40 8.43 22.20
CA GLU A 357 0.61 9.68 22.14
C GLU A 357 -0.18 9.90 23.42
N GLN A 358 -0.83 8.86 23.94
CA GLN A 358 -1.54 8.88 25.23
C GLN A 358 -0.62 9.22 26.41
N GLN A 359 0.68 8.95 26.31
CA GLN A 359 1.70 9.32 27.29
C GLN A 359 2.22 10.77 27.10
N GLY A 360 1.67 11.52 26.14
CA GLY A 360 2.01 12.92 25.88
C GLY A 360 3.21 13.13 24.95
N VAL A 361 3.65 12.09 24.23
CA VAL A 361 4.74 12.17 23.25
C VAL A 361 4.20 12.78 21.95
N ASN A 362 4.96 13.69 21.34
CA ASN A 362 4.67 14.12 19.97
C ASN A 362 5.01 12.99 18.99
N VAL A 363 4.01 12.21 18.58
CA VAL A 363 4.16 11.11 17.63
C VAL A 363 3.94 11.53 16.17
N THR A 364 3.61 12.79 15.92
CA THR A 364 3.34 13.30 14.55
C THR A 364 4.40 12.89 13.54
N PRO A 365 5.71 13.16 13.74
CA PRO A 365 6.72 12.75 12.76
C PRO A 365 6.88 11.24 12.66
N LEU A 366 6.56 10.49 13.71
CA LEU A 366 6.64 9.03 13.71
C LEU A 366 5.58 8.41 12.79
N TRP A 367 4.37 9.01 12.71
CA TRP A 367 3.35 8.58 11.75
C TRP A 367 3.82 8.71 10.31
N TRP A 368 4.45 9.83 9.98
CA TRP A 368 5.02 10.05 8.64
C TRP A 368 6.19 9.12 8.37
N GLY A 369 7.09 8.94 9.36
CA GLY A 369 8.21 7.99 9.26
C GLY A 369 7.73 6.56 9.04
N LEU A 370 6.66 6.13 9.73
CA LEU A 370 6.05 4.82 9.56
C LEU A 370 5.47 4.66 8.14
N ALA A 371 4.68 5.64 7.67
CA ALA A 371 4.06 5.58 6.33
C ALA A 371 5.10 5.45 5.21
N VAL A 372 6.17 6.27 5.25
CA VAL A 372 7.26 6.19 4.29
C VAL A 372 8.03 4.89 4.42
N GLY A 373 8.37 4.50 5.66
CA GLY A 373 9.15 3.28 5.92
C GLY A 373 8.42 2.04 5.41
N VAL A 374 7.15 1.90 5.72
CA VAL A 374 6.34 0.75 5.30
C VAL A 374 6.17 0.73 3.78
N GLY A 375 5.70 1.82 3.19
CA GLY A 375 5.37 1.86 1.77
C GLY A 375 6.60 1.76 0.86
N MET A 376 7.72 2.42 1.22
CA MET A 376 8.96 2.29 0.44
C MET A 376 9.69 0.97 0.73
N GLY A 377 9.53 0.42 1.94
CA GLY A 377 10.16 -0.82 2.38
C GLY A 377 9.72 -2.02 1.58
N GLY A 378 8.45 -2.09 1.19
CA GLY A 378 7.90 -3.14 0.33
C GLY A 378 8.74 -3.39 -0.93
N ASN A 379 9.35 -2.34 -1.48
CA ASN A 379 10.24 -2.42 -2.64
C ASN A 379 11.55 -3.19 -2.40
N GLY A 380 11.90 -3.49 -1.14
CA GLY A 380 13.19 -4.11 -0.78
C GLY A 380 13.36 -5.54 -1.23
N THR A 381 12.29 -6.32 -1.24
CA THR A 381 12.31 -7.71 -1.68
C THR A 381 11.16 -8.02 -2.65
N HIS A 382 11.28 -9.12 -3.35
CA HIS A 382 10.26 -9.61 -4.29
C HIS A 382 8.97 -10.10 -3.60
N ILE A 383 9.00 -10.23 -2.27
CA ILE A 383 7.87 -10.64 -1.43
C ILE A 383 7.42 -9.53 -0.47
N GLY A 384 8.09 -8.39 -0.44
CA GLY A 384 7.82 -7.31 0.51
C GLY A 384 6.51 -6.56 0.26
N SER A 385 5.88 -6.76 -0.90
CA SER A 385 4.58 -6.21 -1.26
C SER A 385 3.81 -7.21 -2.12
N THR A 386 2.50 -7.30 -1.94
CA THR A 386 1.62 -8.13 -2.78
C THR A 386 1.72 -7.73 -4.27
N ALA A 387 1.91 -6.45 -4.57
CA ALA A 387 2.15 -5.94 -5.93
C ALA A 387 3.42 -6.57 -6.54
N ASN A 388 4.49 -6.67 -5.77
CA ASN A 388 5.74 -7.28 -6.20
C ASN A 388 5.59 -8.78 -6.48
N VAL A 389 4.90 -9.50 -5.59
CA VAL A 389 4.60 -10.92 -5.77
C VAL A 389 3.82 -11.16 -7.07
N PHE A 390 2.84 -10.31 -7.38
CA PHE A 390 2.09 -10.41 -8.63
C PHE A 390 3.00 -10.24 -9.86
N ILE A 391 3.83 -9.21 -9.88
CA ILE A 391 4.75 -8.94 -11.01
C ILE A 391 5.77 -10.06 -11.19
N VAL A 392 6.31 -10.60 -10.09
CA VAL A 392 7.23 -11.76 -10.13
C VAL A 392 6.52 -12.98 -10.73
N THR A 393 5.34 -13.32 -10.20
CA THR A 393 4.54 -14.45 -10.70
C THR A 393 4.19 -14.30 -12.18
N LEU A 394 3.83 -13.09 -12.61
CA LEU A 394 3.55 -12.79 -14.02
C LEU A 394 4.79 -13.03 -14.90
N SER A 395 5.96 -12.59 -14.45
CA SER A 395 7.22 -12.77 -15.18
C SER A 395 7.63 -14.26 -15.25
N GLU A 396 7.43 -15.04 -14.20
CA GLU A 396 7.69 -16.47 -14.15
C GLU A 396 6.77 -17.26 -15.10
N ARG A 397 5.48 -16.89 -15.14
CA ARG A 397 4.54 -17.47 -16.13
C ARG A 397 5.00 -17.19 -17.55
N LEU A 398 5.36 -15.94 -17.84
CA LEU A 398 5.86 -15.56 -19.15
C LEU A 398 7.12 -16.34 -19.55
N ALA A 399 8.07 -16.49 -18.63
CA ALA A 399 9.29 -17.25 -18.81
C ALA A 399 9.01 -18.73 -19.14
N LYS A 400 8.06 -19.34 -18.42
CA LYS A 400 7.61 -20.72 -18.64
C LYS A 400 6.90 -20.90 -19.97
N GLU A 401 5.99 -19.99 -20.33
CA GLU A 401 5.24 -20.03 -21.58
C GLU A 401 6.15 -19.87 -22.81
N ARG A 402 7.19 -19.05 -22.69
CA ARG A 402 8.15 -18.78 -23.76
C ARG A 402 9.33 -19.75 -23.78
N GLY A 403 9.52 -20.56 -22.75
CA GLY A 403 10.70 -21.41 -22.57
C GLY A 403 12.00 -20.61 -22.42
N ASP A 404 11.91 -19.36 -21.98
CA ASP A 404 13.04 -18.44 -21.80
C ASP A 404 13.18 -18.00 -20.32
N PRO A 405 14.08 -18.63 -19.54
CA PRO A 405 14.30 -18.30 -18.15
C PRO A 405 14.76 -16.84 -17.90
N SER A 406 15.31 -16.17 -18.92
CA SER A 406 15.76 -14.78 -18.79
C SER A 406 14.62 -13.77 -18.62
N LEU A 407 13.38 -14.18 -18.88
CA LEU A 407 12.17 -13.38 -18.70
C LEU A 407 11.62 -13.45 -17.26
N ALA A 408 12.18 -14.30 -16.38
CA ALA A 408 11.75 -14.40 -14.99
C ALA A 408 12.48 -13.38 -14.12
N ILE A 409 11.71 -12.66 -13.30
CA ILE A 409 12.24 -11.84 -12.23
C ILE A 409 12.54 -12.73 -11.02
N THR A 410 13.78 -13.20 -10.94
CA THR A 410 14.24 -14.01 -9.81
C THR A 410 14.56 -13.15 -8.59
N PRO A 411 14.64 -13.73 -7.37
CA PRO A 411 15.14 -13.01 -6.19
C PRO A 411 16.47 -12.29 -6.45
N ALA A 412 17.37 -12.91 -7.21
CA ALA A 412 18.67 -12.31 -7.56
C ALA A 412 18.53 -11.06 -8.46
N VAL A 413 17.59 -11.06 -9.39
CA VAL A 413 17.26 -9.88 -10.21
C VAL A 413 16.67 -8.79 -9.34
N TRP A 414 15.77 -9.14 -8.41
CA TRP A 414 15.18 -8.19 -7.49
C TRP A 414 16.22 -7.52 -6.58
N PHE A 415 17.10 -8.30 -5.94
CA PHE A 415 18.16 -7.76 -5.09
C PHE A 415 19.15 -6.86 -5.83
N LYS A 416 19.29 -7.03 -7.15
CA LYS A 416 20.14 -6.15 -7.98
C LYS A 416 19.43 -4.88 -8.45
N THR A 417 18.11 -4.83 -8.39
CA THR A 417 17.32 -3.71 -8.96
C THR A 417 16.38 -3.09 -7.93
N GLY A 418 15.51 -3.87 -7.30
CA GLY A 418 14.51 -3.38 -6.34
C GLY A 418 15.14 -2.90 -5.04
N THR A 419 16.01 -3.70 -4.43
CA THR A 419 16.67 -3.33 -3.17
C THR A 419 17.51 -2.03 -3.30
N PRO A 420 18.36 -1.84 -4.34
CA PRO A 420 19.05 -0.57 -4.53
C PRO A 420 18.10 0.60 -4.80
N ALA A 421 16.97 0.37 -5.49
CA ALA A 421 15.95 1.39 -5.71
C ALA A 421 15.27 1.78 -4.38
N MET A 422 14.91 0.81 -3.53
CA MET A 422 14.41 1.07 -2.17
C MET A 422 15.41 1.90 -1.35
N LEU A 423 16.68 1.53 -1.34
CA LEU A 423 17.70 2.28 -0.60
C LEU A 423 17.80 3.73 -1.12
N ALA A 424 17.73 3.93 -2.43
CA ALA A 424 17.74 5.27 -3.01
C ALA A 424 16.53 6.10 -2.58
N THR A 425 15.33 5.50 -2.51
CA THR A 425 14.12 6.19 -2.03
C THR A 425 14.18 6.51 -0.55
N LEU A 426 14.67 5.59 0.29
CA LEU A 426 14.80 5.82 1.73
C LEU A 426 15.83 6.92 2.03
N ILE A 427 16.96 6.92 1.32
CA ILE A 427 17.96 7.99 1.46
C ILE A 427 17.34 9.33 1.05
N ALA A 428 16.67 9.40 -0.09
CA ALA A 428 16.01 10.62 -0.56
C ALA A 428 14.95 11.10 0.43
N SER A 429 14.11 10.19 0.93
CA SER A 429 13.08 10.49 1.94
C SER A 429 13.70 10.95 3.26
N SER A 430 14.76 10.29 3.75
CA SER A 430 15.47 10.69 4.97
C SER A 430 16.04 12.12 4.85
N ILE A 431 16.61 12.46 3.69
CA ILE A 431 17.10 13.82 3.43
C ILE A 431 15.94 14.83 3.51
N VAL A 432 14.79 14.54 2.90
CA VAL A 432 13.61 15.41 2.97
C VAL A 432 13.14 15.56 4.42
N PHE A 433 13.06 14.47 5.17
CA PHE A 433 12.63 14.51 6.57
C PHE A 433 13.58 15.34 7.44
N VAL A 434 14.88 15.17 7.29
CA VAL A 434 15.87 15.93 8.08
C VAL A 434 15.84 17.41 7.71
N LEU A 435 15.74 17.75 6.42
CA LEU A 435 15.72 19.14 5.95
C LEU A 435 14.44 19.91 6.33
N PHE A 436 13.31 19.20 6.40
CA PHE A 436 11.99 19.77 6.67
C PHE A 436 11.39 19.21 7.97
N PHE A 437 12.23 18.86 8.95
CA PHE A 437 11.77 18.17 10.15
C PHE A 437 10.71 19.00 10.94
N GLU A 438 10.87 20.30 11.00
CA GLU A 438 9.88 21.19 11.65
C GLU A 438 8.49 21.08 11.02
N PHE A 439 8.43 20.93 9.69
CA PHE A 439 7.18 20.73 8.98
C PHE A 439 6.52 19.39 9.33
N PHE A 440 7.31 18.30 9.41
CA PHE A 440 6.80 16.97 9.75
C PHE A 440 6.50 16.80 11.25
N SER A 441 7.10 17.60 12.12
CA SER A 441 6.88 17.57 13.58
C SER A 441 5.81 18.54 14.06
N ALA A 442 5.30 19.39 13.19
CA ALA A 442 4.22 20.32 13.51
C ALA A 442 2.95 19.54 13.89
N PRO A 443 2.24 19.93 14.95
CA PRO A 443 0.96 19.30 15.31
C PRO A 443 -0.01 19.32 14.13
N ILE A 444 -0.70 18.20 13.93
CA ILE A 444 -1.68 18.03 12.84
C ILE A 444 -3.03 18.66 13.21
N HIS A 445 -3.25 18.92 14.52
CA HIS A 445 -4.50 19.46 15.11
C HIS A 445 -4.29 20.79 15.82
#